data_ffd38bc041a3c0ab418f19f913099c20
#
_entry.id   ffd38bc041a3c0ab418f19f913099c20
#
_cell.length_a   1.000
_cell.length_b   1.000
_cell.length_c   1.000
_cell.angle_alpha   90.00
_cell.angle_beta   90.00
_cell.angle_gamma   90.00
#
_symmetry.space_group_name_H-M   'P 1'
#
loop_
_entity.id
_entity.type
_entity.pdbx_description
1 polymer ?
#
loop_
_entity_poly.entity_id
_entity_poly.type
_entity_poly.pdbx_seq_one_letter_code
_entity_poly.pdbx_strand_id
1 'polypeptide(L)'
;MSPLLYYALPALGSYVMLSFFFLRRPRLLHTPWVPAFRPRLGAHRGGSGERLENTMEAMENSMAQRADFLELDCQLTRDGVVVVSHDKNLSRQTGVNRDVGSLNFEDLPLLKEELEVYFSPGHFARGADRHMMRLEDLFRRFPRTPMSVEVKERNEELIHKIACLVRHYDRNEITIWASEKSSIMKKCKAANPEMPTSFTLSRGFWVLLFYYLGLLPFISIPEKFFMCFLPTIINRTYFPFSHPGLNQLAAVVAKW
;
A
#
# COMPACT_ATOMS: atom_id res chain seq x y z
N MET A 1 -34.14 35.09 20.05
CA MET A 1 -33.47 33.87 19.49
C MET A 1 -34.58 32.89 19.11
N SER A 2 -34.51 32.28 17.93
CA SER A 2 -35.50 31.27 17.58
C SER A 2 -35.37 30.05 18.51
N PRO A 3 -36.49 29.35 18.84
CA PRO A 3 -36.43 28.12 19.66
C PRO A 3 -35.49 27.09 19.11
N LEU A 4 -35.29 27.04 17.78
CA LEU A 4 -34.35 26.15 17.09
C LEU A 4 -32.90 26.37 17.54
N LEU A 5 -32.44 27.62 17.67
CA LEU A 5 -31.08 27.95 18.12
C LEU A 5 -30.85 27.58 19.58
N TYR A 6 -31.88 27.62 20.41
CA TYR A 6 -31.77 27.26 21.83
C TYR A 6 -31.41 25.77 22.04
N TYR A 7 -31.89 24.87 21.17
CA TYR A 7 -31.56 23.44 21.23
C TYR A 7 -30.36 23.08 20.34
N ALA A 8 -30.23 23.72 19.19
CA ALA A 8 -29.16 23.38 18.23
C ALA A 8 -27.74 23.72 18.75
N LEU A 9 -27.58 24.86 19.44
CA LEU A 9 -26.28 25.28 19.96
C LEU A 9 -25.74 24.34 21.05
N PRO A 10 -26.51 23.94 22.08
CA PRO A 10 -26.05 22.96 23.07
C PRO A 10 -25.78 21.57 22.44
N ALA A 11 -26.62 21.13 21.49
CA ALA A 11 -26.41 19.87 20.79
C ALA A 11 -25.10 19.86 19.99
N LEU A 12 -24.82 20.93 19.24
CA LEU A 12 -23.58 21.08 18.49
C LEU A 12 -22.36 21.16 19.44
N GLY A 13 -22.49 21.94 20.52
CA GLY A 13 -21.44 22.02 21.54
C GLY A 13 -21.13 20.66 22.17
N SER A 14 -22.16 19.90 22.53
CA SER A 14 -22.01 18.54 23.07
C SER A 14 -21.36 17.58 22.06
N TYR A 15 -21.78 17.66 20.79
CA TYR A 15 -21.19 16.87 19.71
C TYR A 15 -19.69 17.16 19.56
N VAL A 16 -19.29 18.44 19.50
CA VAL A 16 -17.88 18.83 19.36
C VAL A 16 -17.06 18.35 20.57
N MET A 17 -17.59 18.51 21.77
CA MET A 17 -16.92 18.05 23.00
C MET A 17 -16.74 16.52 23.01
N LEU A 18 -17.78 15.77 22.68
CA LEU A 18 -17.73 14.29 22.62
C LEU A 18 -16.76 13.82 21.53
N SER A 19 -16.84 14.41 20.35
CA SER A 19 -15.91 14.10 19.26
C SER A 19 -14.46 14.30 19.68
N PHE A 20 -14.15 15.45 20.25
CA PHE A 20 -12.79 15.77 20.71
C PHE A 20 -12.33 14.85 21.86
N PHE A 21 -13.23 14.53 22.77
CA PHE A 21 -12.94 13.61 23.87
C PHE A 21 -12.59 12.20 23.35
N PHE A 22 -13.42 11.64 22.45
CA PHE A 22 -13.18 10.30 21.92
C PHE A 22 -12.03 10.24 20.92
N LEU A 23 -11.76 11.31 20.15
CA LEU A 23 -10.55 11.42 19.34
C LEU A 23 -9.26 11.28 20.18
N ARG A 24 -9.29 11.79 21.42
CA ARG A 24 -8.16 11.62 22.34
C ARG A 24 -8.12 10.30 23.07
N ARG A 25 -9.25 9.59 23.12
CA ARG A 25 -9.42 8.33 23.85
C ARG A 25 -10.10 7.26 22.97
N PRO A 26 -9.51 6.93 21.79
CA PRO A 26 -10.15 6.02 20.83
C PRO A 26 -10.43 4.63 21.43
N ARG A 27 -9.60 4.19 22.37
CA ARG A 27 -9.76 2.88 23.04
C ARG A 27 -11.07 2.71 23.83
N LEU A 28 -11.79 3.80 24.11
CA LEU A 28 -13.11 3.71 24.76
C LEU A 28 -14.20 3.20 23.80
N LEU A 29 -14.04 3.44 22.50
CA LEU A 29 -15.01 3.04 21.47
C LEU A 29 -14.50 1.93 20.55
N HIS A 30 -13.16 1.75 20.47
CA HIS A 30 -12.55 0.81 19.53
C HIS A 30 -11.55 -0.10 20.23
N THR A 31 -11.61 -1.39 19.91
CA THR A 31 -10.62 -2.37 20.39
C THR A 31 -9.33 -2.20 19.57
N PRO A 32 -8.17 -1.95 20.22
CA PRO A 32 -6.91 -1.85 19.51
C PRO A 32 -6.56 -3.16 18.81
N TRP A 33 -6.18 -3.09 17.55
CA TRP A 33 -5.57 -4.21 16.86
C TRP A 33 -4.06 -4.21 17.14
N VAL A 34 -3.52 -5.39 17.47
CA VAL A 34 -2.08 -5.56 17.70
C VAL A 34 -1.47 -6.16 16.43
N PRO A 35 -0.64 -5.42 15.70
CA PRO A 35 0.00 -5.95 14.50
C PRO A 35 1.09 -6.96 14.84
N ALA A 36 1.26 -7.98 13.98
CA ALA A 36 2.38 -8.93 14.06
C ALA A 36 3.74 -8.24 13.84
N PHE A 37 3.74 -7.08 13.16
CA PHE A 37 4.92 -6.25 12.92
C PHE A 37 4.56 -4.76 12.88
N ARG A 38 5.52 -3.89 13.19
CA ARG A 38 5.31 -2.43 13.20
C ARG A 38 6.31 -1.74 12.27
N PRO A 39 6.00 -1.66 10.96
CA PRO A 39 6.91 -1.05 10.01
C PRO A 39 6.92 0.47 10.17
N ARG A 40 8.10 1.06 10.01
CA ARG A 40 8.31 2.51 9.92
C ARG A 40 8.72 2.91 8.51
N LEU A 41 9.57 2.10 7.88
CA LEU A 41 10.15 2.34 6.57
C LEU A 41 9.84 1.18 5.63
N GLY A 42 9.08 1.48 4.58
CA GLY A 42 8.80 0.54 3.49
C GLY A 42 9.65 0.84 2.26
N ALA A 43 10.17 -0.19 1.63
CA ALA A 43 10.89 -0.08 0.38
C ALA A 43 9.92 -0.17 -0.80
N HIS A 44 9.55 0.99 -1.40
CA HIS A 44 8.66 1.08 -2.54
C HIS A 44 9.25 0.36 -3.76
N ARG A 45 8.52 -0.62 -4.30
CA ARG A 45 8.96 -1.54 -5.37
C ARG A 45 10.34 -2.15 -5.09
N GLY A 46 10.59 -2.50 -3.82
CA GLY A 46 11.87 -3.03 -3.40
C GLY A 46 13.02 -2.02 -3.32
N GLY A 47 12.75 -0.71 -3.30
CA GLY A 47 13.78 0.33 -3.25
C GLY A 47 14.16 0.86 -4.62
N SER A 48 13.15 1.15 -5.44
CA SER A 48 13.26 1.62 -6.84
C SER A 48 14.00 2.96 -7.02
N GLY A 49 14.35 3.66 -5.95
CA GLY A 49 15.20 4.85 -6.00
C GLY A 49 16.69 4.56 -6.13
N GLU A 50 17.12 3.32 -5.89
CA GLU A 50 18.54 2.93 -5.85
C GLU A 50 18.87 1.77 -6.80
N ARG A 51 17.93 0.86 -7.02
CA ARG A 51 18.07 -0.31 -7.90
C ARG A 51 16.88 -0.41 -8.83
N LEU A 52 16.98 -1.26 -9.86
CA LEU A 52 15.85 -1.52 -10.77
C LEU A 52 14.64 -2.04 -9.99
N GLU A 53 13.49 -1.38 -10.17
CA GLU A 53 12.26 -1.68 -9.43
C GLU A 53 11.84 -3.14 -9.55
N ASN A 54 11.31 -3.69 -8.46
CA ASN A 54 10.73 -5.03 -8.44
C ASN A 54 11.70 -6.16 -8.84
N THR A 55 13.01 -5.98 -8.62
CA THR A 55 14.03 -7.03 -8.80
C THR A 55 14.49 -7.60 -7.47
N MET A 56 15.08 -8.82 -7.50
CA MET A 56 15.63 -9.44 -6.31
C MET A 56 16.79 -8.60 -5.74
N GLU A 57 17.64 -8.03 -6.60
CA GLU A 57 18.72 -7.13 -6.22
C GLU A 57 18.19 -5.90 -5.44
N ALA A 58 17.08 -5.30 -5.89
CA ALA A 58 16.46 -4.17 -5.20
C ALA A 58 15.99 -4.57 -3.80
N MET A 59 15.29 -5.72 -3.69
CA MET A 59 14.80 -6.23 -2.41
C MET A 59 15.94 -6.53 -1.43
N GLU A 60 17.02 -7.17 -1.90
CA GLU A 60 18.21 -7.46 -1.09
C GLU A 60 18.92 -6.18 -0.63
N ASN A 61 19.08 -5.20 -1.53
CA ASN A 61 19.66 -3.90 -1.20
C ASN A 61 18.86 -3.18 -0.11
N SER A 62 17.54 -3.16 -0.23
CA SER A 62 16.67 -2.52 0.76
C SER A 62 16.71 -3.21 2.13
N MET A 63 16.76 -4.54 2.15
CA MET A 63 16.90 -5.28 3.40
C MET A 63 18.28 -5.08 4.04
N ALA A 64 19.35 -4.96 3.24
CA ALA A 64 20.68 -4.60 3.74
C ALA A 64 20.70 -3.20 4.36
N GLN A 65 19.89 -2.27 3.87
CA GLN A 65 19.68 -0.94 4.42
C GLN A 65 18.63 -0.87 5.54
N ARG A 66 18.18 -2.03 6.04
CA ARG A 66 17.26 -2.17 7.17
C ARG A 66 15.86 -1.59 6.91
N ALA A 67 15.33 -1.76 5.70
CA ALA A 67 13.91 -1.55 5.48
C ALA A 67 13.10 -2.51 6.36
N ASP A 68 12.00 -2.02 6.95
CA ASP A 68 11.16 -2.83 7.84
C ASP A 68 10.22 -3.75 7.06
N PHE A 69 9.84 -3.37 5.83
CA PHE A 69 9.03 -4.19 4.94
C PHE A 69 9.28 -3.83 3.47
N LEU A 70 8.96 -4.75 2.59
CA LEU A 70 9.03 -4.60 1.14
C LEU A 70 7.64 -4.31 0.59
N GLU A 71 7.54 -3.31 -0.26
CA GLU A 71 6.35 -3.08 -1.06
C GLU A 71 6.63 -3.51 -2.50
N LEU A 72 5.66 -4.14 -3.14
CA LEU A 72 5.78 -4.71 -4.46
C LEU A 72 4.43 -4.80 -5.18
N ASP A 73 4.50 -4.79 -6.50
CA ASP A 73 3.34 -4.92 -7.39
C ASP A 73 3.32 -6.31 -8.02
N CYS A 74 2.14 -6.88 -8.25
CA CYS A 74 2.00 -8.18 -8.88
C CYS A 74 1.17 -8.14 -10.17
N GLN A 75 1.63 -8.92 -11.15
CA GLN A 75 0.94 -9.20 -12.40
C GLN A 75 0.83 -10.72 -12.61
N LEU A 76 -0.02 -11.15 -13.55
CA LEU A 76 -0.19 -12.55 -13.92
C LEU A 76 0.26 -12.77 -15.36
N THR A 77 1.15 -13.73 -15.57
CA THR A 77 1.56 -14.17 -16.90
C THR A 77 0.50 -15.05 -17.57
N ARG A 78 0.64 -15.30 -18.88
CA ARG A 78 -0.27 -16.16 -19.65
C ARG A 78 -0.35 -17.60 -19.11
N ASP A 79 0.77 -18.14 -18.66
CA ASP A 79 0.88 -19.47 -18.04
C ASP A 79 0.54 -19.48 -16.55
N GLY A 80 0.01 -18.36 -16.03
CA GLY A 80 -0.54 -18.27 -14.70
C GLY A 80 0.50 -18.16 -13.59
N VAL A 81 1.71 -17.67 -13.87
CA VAL A 81 2.73 -17.37 -12.87
C VAL A 81 2.49 -15.97 -12.31
N VAL A 82 2.53 -15.82 -10.98
CA VAL A 82 2.49 -14.51 -10.32
C VAL A 82 3.88 -13.91 -10.34
N VAL A 83 4.05 -12.83 -11.11
CA VAL A 83 5.32 -12.12 -11.24
C VAL A 83 5.27 -10.78 -10.52
N VAL A 84 6.42 -10.34 -10.04
CA VAL A 84 6.59 -9.04 -9.38
C VAL A 84 6.91 -8.01 -10.47
N SER A 85 5.92 -7.18 -10.81
CA SER A 85 6.03 -6.13 -11.84
C SER A 85 4.95 -5.07 -11.65
N HIS A 86 5.32 -3.81 -11.83
CA HIS A 86 4.39 -2.69 -11.69
C HIS A 86 3.45 -2.57 -12.88
N ASP A 87 4.00 -2.49 -14.08
CA ASP A 87 3.25 -2.19 -15.28
C ASP A 87 2.59 -3.44 -15.86
N LYS A 88 1.38 -3.29 -16.36
CA LYS A 88 0.74 -4.31 -17.19
C LYS A 88 1.44 -4.43 -18.53
N ASN A 89 1.69 -3.28 -19.18
CA ASN A 89 2.41 -3.20 -20.45
C ASN A 89 3.89 -2.95 -20.20
N LEU A 90 4.74 -3.78 -20.79
CA LEU A 90 6.17 -3.82 -20.53
C LEU A 90 7.00 -2.72 -21.21
N SER A 91 6.37 -1.84 -22.03
CA SER A 91 7.09 -0.83 -22.84
C SER A 91 8.02 0.07 -22.01
N ARG A 92 7.56 0.54 -20.84
CA ARG A 92 8.36 1.42 -19.97
C ARG A 92 9.56 0.68 -19.41
N GLN A 93 9.30 -0.50 -18.84
CA GLN A 93 10.31 -1.26 -18.09
C GLN A 93 11.31 -1.99 -18.99
N THR A 94 10.88 -2.46 -20.17
CA THR A 94 11.71 -3.33 -21.03
C THR A 94 11.95 -2.76 -22.44
N GLY A 95 11.11 -1.83 -22.89
CA GLY A 95 11.08 -1.36 -24.28
C GLY A 95 10.22 -2.21 -25.21
N VAL A 96 9.69 -3.34 -24.74
CA VAL A 96 8.85 -4.25 -25.52
C VAL A 96 7.37 -3.92 -25.30
N ASN A 97 6.65 -3.56 -26.35
CA ASN A 97 5.22 -3.24 -26.27
C ASN A 97 4.37 -4.51 -26.24
N ARG A 98 4.36 -5.21 -25.12
CA ARG A 98 3.57 -6.40 -24.84
C ARG A 98 3.05 -6.33 -23.40
N ASP A 99 1.85 -6.89 -23.19
CA ASP A 99 1.30 -7.05 -21.84
C ASP A 99 1.88 -8.30 -21.18
N VAL A 100 2.14 -8.24 -19.86
CA VAL A 100 2.61 -9.39 -19.06
C VAL A 100 1.73 -10.61 -19.27
N GLY A 101 0.40 -10.44 -19.20
CA GLY A 101 -0.57 -11.53 -19.40
C GLY A 101 -0.61 -12.12 -20.83
N SER A 102 0.14 -11.57 -21.78
CA SER A 102 0.27 -12.14 -23.13
C SER A 102 1.50 -13.03 -23.30
N LEU A 103 2.39 -13.09 -22.31
CA LEU A 103 3.65 -13.84 -22.33
C LEU A 103 3.67 -14.92 -21.23
N ASN A 104 4.36 -16.02 -21.49
CA ASN A 104 4.71 -16.95 -20.42
C ASN A 104 5.85 -16.37 -19.60
N PHE A 105 6.06 -16.90 -18.40
CA PHE A 105 7.10 -16.39 -17.51
C PHE A 105 8.50 -16.44 -18.15
N GLU A 106 8.84 -17.54 -18.79
CA GLU A 106 10.15 -17.74 -19.44
C GLU A 106 10.36 -16.87 -20.70
N ASP A 107 9.26 -16.31 -21.26
CA ASP A 107 9.30 -15.43 -22.43
C ASP A 107 9.38 -13.93 -22.03
N LEU A 108 9.40 -13.62 -20.74
CA LEU A 108 9.45 -12.24 -20.28
C LEU A 108 10.79 -11.56 -20.65
N PRO A 109 10.75 -10.36 -21.25
CA PRO A 109 11.97 -9.65 -21.63
C PRO A 109 12.70 -9.12 -20.39
N LEU A 110 14.00 -8.93 -20.53
CA LEU A 110 14.81 -8.28 -19.51
C LEU A 110 14.40 -6.81 -19.34
N LEU A 111 14.51 -6.30 -18.12
CA LEU A 111 14.37 -4.87 -17.83
C LEU A 111 15.47 -4.08 -18.57
N LYS A 112 15.21 -2.82 -18.84
CA LYS A 112 16.24 -1.87 -19.32
C LYS A 112 17.37 -1.80 -18.31
N GLU A 113 18.57 -1.44 -18.77
CA GLU A 113 19.77 -1.27 -17.91
C GLU A 113 19.59 -0.13 -16.91
N GLU A 114 18.77 0.85 -17.28
CA GLU A 114 18.39 1.96 -16.43
C GLU A 114 16.90 2.28 -16.59
N LEU A 115 16.26 2.62 -15.47
CA LEU A 115 14.87 3.05 -15.42
C LEU A 115 14.78 4.39 -14.71
N GLU A 116 14.06 5.33 -15.29
CA GLU A 116 13.74 6.57 -14.60
C GLU A 116 12.89 6.31 -13.39
N VAL A 117 13.30 6.87 -12.26
CA VAL A 117 12.59 6.75 -11.00
C VAL A 117 11.31 7.57 -11.04
N TYR A 118 10.18 6.92 -11.13
CA TYR A 118 8.85 7.50 -11.35
C TYR A 118 8.55 8.74 -10.49
N PHE A 119 8.93 8.73 -9.22
CA PHE A 119 8.67 9.82 -8.27
C PHE A 119 9.84 10.83 -8.13
N SER A 120 10.88 10.70 -8.95
CA SER A 120 12.04 11.60 -8.97
C SER A 120 12.52 11.81 -10.41
N PRO A 121 11.79 12.63 -11.20
CA PRO A 121 12.15 12.88 -12.59
C PRO A 121 13.60 13.31 -12.76
N GLY A 122 14.27 12.77 -13.78
CA GLY A 122 15.69 12.99 -14.05
C GLY A 122 16.65 12.15 -13.21
N HIS A 123 16.13 11.33 -12.28
CA HIS A 123 16.91 10.35 -11.55
C HIS A 123 16.67 8.95 -12.14
N PHE A 124 17.76 8.19 -12.35
CA PHE A 124 17.72 6.87 -12.96
C PHE A 124 18.29 5.83 -12.02
N ALA A 125 17.54 4.76 -11.79
CA ALA A 125 18.01 3.58 -11.10
C ALA A 125 18.65 2.60 -12.07
N ARG A 126 19.71 1.91 -11.61
CA ARG A 126 20.46 0.89 -12.36
C ARG A 126 20.64 -0.35 -11.52
N GLY A 127 20.82 -1.49 -12.17
CA GLY A 127 21.06 -2.76 -11.48
C GLY A 127 21.64 -3.81 -12.43
N ALA A 128 22.32 -4.79 -11.87
CA ALA A 128 22.85 -5.94 -12.61
C ALA A 128 21.76 -6.99 -12.84
N ASP A 129 20.84 -7.15 -11.89
CA ASP A 129 19.70 -8.05 -12.03
C ASP A 129 18.59 -7.35 -12.83
N ARG A 130 18.32 -7.87 -14.00
CA ARG A 130 17.33 -7.34 -14.95
C ARG A 130 16.15 -8.31 -15.16
N HIS A 131 16.07 -9.38 -14.37
CA HIS A 131 15.04 -10.38 -14.51
C HIS A 131 13.81 -10.01 -13.67
N MET A 132 12.64 -10.27 -14.22
CA MET A 132 11.41 -10.27 -13.45
C MET A 132 11.37 -11.54 -12.61
N MET A 133 11.03 -11.42 -11.33
CA MET A 133 10.99 -12.55 -10.40
C MET A 133 9.56 -13.03 -10.15
N ARG A 134 9.42 -14.27 -9.74
CA ARG A 134 8.16 -14.82 -9.23
C ARG A 134 7.92 -14.34 -7.80
N LEU A 135 6.69 -14.11 -7.44
CA LEU A 135 6.33 -13.81 -6.05
C LEU A 135 6.75 -14.95 -5.10
N GLU A 136 6.66 -16.17 -5.58
CA GLU A 136 7.06 -17.36 -4.84
C GLU A 136 8.55 -17.35 -4.48
N ASP A 137 9.43 -16.96 -5.41
CA ASP A 137 10.88 -16.91 -5.17
C ASP A 137 11.21 -15.83 -4.13
N LEU A 138 10.49 -14.71 -4.15
CA LEU A 138 10.61 -13.68 -3.15
C LEU A 138 10.19 -14.18 -1.75
N PHE A 139 9.08 -14.92 -1.65
CA PHE A 139 8.64 -15.50 -0.38
C PHE A 139 9.63 -16.53 0.17
N ARG A 140 10.25 -17.33 -0.68
CA ARG A 140 11.33 -18.27 -0.30
C ARG A 140 12.58 -17.54 0.18
N ARG A 141 12.96 -16.46 -0.51
CA ARG A 141 14.17 -15.68 -0.17
C ARG A 141 14.03 -14.92 1.13
N PHE A 142 12.82 -14.40 1.42
CA PHE A 142 12.52 -13.58 2.59
C PHE A 142 11.32 -14.13 3.37
N PRO A 143 11.44 -15.32 4.00
CA PRO A 143 10.29 -16.03 4.58
C PRO A 143 9.64 -15.29 5.75
N ARG A 144 10.38 -14.44 6.46
CA ARG A 144 9.90 -13.70 7.65
C ARG A 144 9.81 -12.19 7.44
N THR A 145 10.21 -11.66 6.29
CA THR A 145 10.12 -10.24 6.02
C THR A 145 8.68 -9.85 5.69
N PRO A 146 8.10 -8.86 6.37
CA PRO A 146 6.78 -8.35 6.02
C PRO A 146 6.76 -7.78 4.61
N MET A 147 5.63 -7.96 3.91
CA MET A 147 5.47 -7.50 2.53
C MET A 147 4.10 -6.87 2.32
N SER A 148 4.06 -5.82 1.49
CA SER A 148 2.83 -5.25 0.95
C SER A 148 2.72 -5.64 -0.51
N VAL A 149 1.66 -6.36 -0.87
CA VAL A 149 1.41 -6.82 -2.24
C VAL A 149 0.31 -5.97 -2.84
N GLU A 150 0.67 -5.12 -3.82
CA GLU A 150 -0.29 -4.28 -4.51
C GLU A 150 -0.90 -5.00 -5.72
N VAL A 151 -2.23 -5.00 -5.78
CA VAL A 151 -3.01 -5.48 -6.92
C VAL A 151 -3.65 -4.28 -7.62
N LYS A 152 -3.17 -3.97 -8.83
CA LYS A 152 -3.64 -2.80 -9.60
C LYS A 152 -4.83 -3.11 -10.49
N GLU A 153 -4.98 -4.35 -10.93
CA GLU A 153 -6.02 -4.78 -11.86
C GLU A 153 -7.05 -5.70 -11.22
N ARG A 154 -8.27 -5.63 -11.74
CA ARG A 154 -9.34 -6.53 -11.34
C ARG A 154 -9.17 -7.90 -12.02
N ASN A 155 -8.16 -8.64 -11.60
CA ASN A 155 -7.89 -10.01 -12.05
C ASN A 155 -8.13 -10.97 -10.89
N GLU A 156 -9.23 -11.75 -10.96
CA GLU A 156 -9.62 -12.65 -9.86
C GLU A 156 -8.66 -13.84 -9.75
N GLU A 157 -8.12 -14.32 -10.86
CA GLU A 157 -7.14 -15.39 -10.86
C GLU A 157 -5.84 -14.96 -10.17
N LEU A 158 -5.34 -13.75 -10.48
CA LEU A 158 -4.18 -13.16 -9.80
C LEU A 158 -4.40 -13.08 -8.29
N ILE A 159 -5.54 -12.51 -7.88
CA ILE A 159 -5.89 -12.36 -6.46
C ILE A 159 -5.94 -13.72 -5.76
N HIS A 160 -6.58 -14.72 -6.39
CA HIS A 160 -6.66 -16.07 -5.84
C HIS A 160 -5.29 -16.73 -5.72
N LYS A 161 -4.44 -16.64 -6.74
CA LYS A 161 -3.09 -17.21 -6.72
C LYS A 161 -2.20 -16.56 -5.65
N ILE A 162 -2.25 -15.22 -5.50
CA ILE A 162 -1.55 -14.53 -4.40
C ILE A 162 -2.04 -15.06 -3.05
N ALA A 163 -3.36 -15.16 -2.84
CA ALA A 163 -3.95 -15.67 -1.61
C ALA A 163 -3.49 -17.11 -1.30
N CYS A 164 -3.41 -17.98 -2.32
CA CYS A 164 -2.90 -19.34 -2.18
C CYS A 164 -1.41 -19.36 -1.80
N LEU A 165 -0.57 -18.55 -2.46
CA LEU A 165 0.85 -18.45 -2.13
C LEU A 165 1.07 -17.95 -0.69
N VAL A 166 0.32 -16.93 -0.26
CA VAL A 166 0.43 -16.39 1.11
C VAL A 166 0.09 -17.45 2.15
N ARG A 167 -0.98 -18.24 1.94
CA ARG A 167 -1.33 -19.35 2.83
C ARG A 167 -0.29 -20.47 2.79
N HIS A 168 0.18 -20.85 1.60
CA HIS A 168 1.16 -21.92 1.42
C HIS A 168 2.47 -21.64 2.16
N TYR A 169 2.90 -20.36 2.18
CA TYR A 169 4.12 -19.93 2.86
C TYR A 169 3.88 -19.42 4.29
N ASP A 170 2.66 -19.62 4.84
CA ASP A 170 2.26 -19.17 6.19
C ASP A 170 2.59 -17.69 6.47
N ARG A 171 2.12 -16.82 5.56
CA ARG A 171 2.43 -15.39 5.58
C ARG A 171 1.23 -14.48 5.82
N ASN A 172 0.09 -15.01 6.27
CA ASN A 172 -1.14 -14.23 6.43
C ASN A 172 -0.96 -12.98 7.30
N GLU A 173 -0.23 -13.09 8.41
CA GLU A 173 -0.06 -11.99 9.35
C GLU A 173 0.99 -10.95 8.92
N ILE A 174 1.89 -11.32 8.01
CA ILE A 174 3.01 -10.49 7.57
C ILE A 174 2.92 -10.07 6.10
N THR A 175 1.81 -10.38 5.42
CA THR A 175 1.56 -9.91 4.06
C THR A 175 0.32 -9.02 4.04
N ILE A 176 0.46 -7.81 3.52
CA ILE A 176 -0.59 -6.80 3.48
C ILE A 176 -1.21 -6.79 2.08
N TRP A 177 -2.54 -6.84 1.99
CA TRP A 177 -3.25 -6.50 0.76
C TRP A 177 -3.18 -5.00 0.51
N ALA A 178 -2.68 -4.60 -0.65
CA ALA A 178 -2.69 -3.22 -1.10
C ALA A 178 -3.42 -3.08 -2.45
N SER A 179 -4.14 -2.00 -2.62
CA SER A 179 -4.71 -1.56 -3.88
C SER A 179 -5.19 -0.11 -3.76
N GLU A 180 -5.02 0.66 -4.81
CA GLU A 180 -5.59 2.02 -4.89
C GLU A 180 -7.12 1.99 -4.99
N LYS A 181 -7.71 0.90 -5.53
CA LYS A 181 -9.13 0.77 -5.86
C LYS A 181 -9.88 -0.04 -4.81
N SER A 182 -10.90 0.55 -4.17
CA SER A 182 -11.74 -0.14 -3.19
C SER A 182 -12.48 -1.36 -3.75
N SER A 183 -12.81 -1.39 -5.04
CA SER A 183 -13.44 -2.53 -5.70
C SER A 183 -12.51 -3.75 -5.79
N ILE A 184 -11.21 -3.53 -6.00
CA ILE A 184 -10.19 -4.58 -6.01
C ILE A 184 -9.93 -5.03 -4.56
N MET A 185 -9.72 -4.10 -3.62
CA MET A 185 -9.51 -4.41 -2.22
C MET A 185 -10.63 -5.28 -1.63
N LYS A 186 -11.89 -5.03 -2.01
CA LYS A 186 -13.01 -5.87 -1.59
C LYS A 186 -12.84 -7.33 -2.04
N LYS A 187 -12.33 -7.58 -3.25
CA LYS A 187 -12.05 -8.92 -3.76
C LYS A 187 -10.83 -9.56 -3.09
N CYS A 188 -9.77 -8.81 -2.86
CA CYS A 188 -8.60 -9.25 -2.12
C CYS A 188 -8.99 -9.75 -0.72
N LYS A 189 -9.77 -8.94 0.01
CA LYS A 189 -10.28 -9.30 1.33
C LYS A 189 -11.22 -10.52 1.32
N ALA A 190 -12.01 -10.70 0.26
CA ALA A 190 -12.86 -11.87 0.11
C ALA A 190 -12.04 -13.14 -0.18
N ALA A 191 -10.96 -13.04 -0.95
CA ALA A 191 -10.08 -14.15 -1.28
C ALA A 191 -9.23 -14.62 -0.09
N ASN A 192 -8.77 -13.68 0.75
CA ASN A 192 -8.05 -14.01 1.98
C ASN A 192 -8.33 -12.96 3.07
N PRO A 193 -9.35 -13.20 3.94
CA PRO A 193 -9.75 -12.27 4.99
C PRO A 193 -8.77 -12.19 6.16
N GLU A 194 -7.85 -13.16 6.30
CA GLU A 194 -6.85 -13.20 7.36
C GLU A 194 -5.72 -12.18 7.14
N MET A 195 -5.47 -11.83 5.89
CA MET A 195 -4.47 -10.82 5.57
C MET A 195 -4.95 -9.43 5.97
N PRO A 196 -4.10 -8.63 6.63
CA PRO A 196 -4.38 -7.23 6.87
C PRO A 196 -4.47 -6.44 5.56
N THR A 197 -5.25 -5.36 5.55
CA THR A 197 -5.45 -4.51 4.39
C THR A 197 -4.90 -3.11 4.61
N SER A 198 -4.39 -2.49 3.55
CA SER A 198 -4.07 -1.08 3.52
C SER A 198 -5.27 -0.23 3.14
N PHE A 199 -5.16 1.08 3.38
CA PHE A 199 -6.13 2.05 2.87
C PHE A 199 -6.07 2.14 1.35
N THR A 200 -7.24 2.26 0.72
CA THR A 200 -7.36 2.67 -0.68
C THR A 200 -7.46 4.20 -0.75
N LEU A 201 -7.27 4.80 -1.93
CA LEU A 201 -7.35 6.25 -2.11
C LEU A 201 -8.69 6.83 -1.62
N SER A 202 -9.80 6.21 -2.01
CA SER A 202 -11.13 6.67 -1.58
C SER A 202 -11.34 6.53 -0.07
N ARG A 203 -10.84 5.46 0.56
CA ARG A 203 -10.93 5.28 2.01
C ARG A 203 -10.10 6.33 2.76
N GLY A 204 -8.90 6.63 2.27
CA GLY A 204 -8.08 7.70 2.83
C GLY A 204 -8.80 9.06 2.80
N PHE A 205 -9.44 9.39 1.67
CA PHE A 205 -10.27 10.59 1.54
C PHE A 205 -11.42 10.62 2.56
N TRP A 206 -12.18 9.52 2.69
CA TRP A 206 -13.30 9.44 3.63
C TRP A 206 -12.85 9.57 5.09
N VAL A 207 -11.74 8.93 5.47
CA VAL A 207 -11.19 9.04 6.84
C VAL A 207 -10.79 10.49 7.14
N LEU A 208 -10.16 11.17 6.18
CA LEU A 208 -9.81 12.60 6.32
C LEU A 208 -11.06 13.48 6.46
N LEU A 209 -12.08 13.26 5.62
CA LEU A 209 -13.34 13.98 5.71
C LEU A 209 -14.02 13.77 7.08
N PHE A 210 -14.12 12.52 7.53
CA PHE A 210 -14.70 12.21 8.83
C PHE A 210 -13.92 12.81 10.01
N TYR A 211 -12.60 12.92 9.88
CA TYR A 211 -11.77 13.63 10.87
C TYR A 211 -12.17 15.10 10.97
N TYR A 212 -12.25 15.83 9.85
CA TYR A 212 -12.62 17.25 9.85
C TYR A 212 -14.08 17.49 10.24
N LEU A 213 -14.96 16.55 9.96
CA LEU A 213 -16.36 16.60 10.41
C LEU A 213 -16.53 16.18 11.89
N GLY A 214 -15.48 15.71 12.56
CA GLY A 214 -15.57 15.20 13.94
C GLY A 214 -16.29 13.86 14.07
N LEU A 215 -16.54 13.15 12.97
CA LEU A 215 -17.24 11.87 12.93
C LEU A 215 -16.30 10.66 13.14
N LEU A 216 -15.00 10.86 12.92
CA LEU A 216 -14.02 9.76 12.94
C LEU A 216 -14.07 8.89 14.20
N PRO A 217 -14.25 9.43 15.43
CA PRO A 217 -14.31 8.61 16.64
C PRO A 217 -15.45 7.58 16.65
N PHE A 218 -16.50 7.85 15.88
CA PHE A 218 -17.73 7.06 15.88
C PHE A 218 -17.79 6.04 14.74
N ILE A 219 -16.71 5.93 13.95
CA ILE A 219 -16.65 5.09 12.75
C ILE A 219 -15.58 4.01 12.94
N SER A 220 -15.95 2.77 12.62
CA SER A 220 -14.99 1.65 12.59
C SER A 220 -14.07 1.76 11.36
N ILE A 221 -12.77 1.60 11.60
CA ILE A 221 -11.74 1.54 10.56
C ILE A 221 -11.22 0.10 10.49
N PRO A 222 -11.66 -0.67 9.48
CA PRO A 222 -11.23 -2.07 9.32
C PRO A 222 -9.84 -2.22 8.73
N GLU A 223 -9.33 -1.20 8.03
CA GLU A 223 -7.99 -1.17 7.47
C GLU A 223 -6.94 -1.13 8.59
N LYS A 224 -5.82 -1.86 8.40
CA LYS A 224 -4.79 -2.03 9.43
C LYS A 224 -3.53 -1.22 9.16
N PHE A 225 -3.26 -0.88 7.91
CA PHE A 225 -2.08 -0.16 7.50
C PHE A 225 -2.41 1.07 6.67
N PHE A 226 -1.83 2.21 7.05
CA PHE A 226 -1.84 3.41 6.23
C PHE A 226 -0.45 3.58 5.62
N MET A 227 -0.37 3.37 4.31
CA MET A 227 0.87 3.54 3.55
C MET A 227 0.76 4.79 2.68
N CYS A 228 1.75 5.66 2.77
CA CYS A 228 1.85 6.85 1.95
C CYS A 228 3.31 7.19 1.68
N PHE A 229 3.56 7.94 0.62
CA PHE A 229 4.88 8.49 0.35
C PHE A 229 5.32 9.45 1.44
N LEU A 230 6.63 9.56 1.67
CA LEU A 230 7.18 10.56 2.56
C LEU A 230 6.75 11.97 2.09
N PRO A 231 6.24 12.84 2.99
CA PRO A 231 5.75 14.16 2.62
C PRO A 231 6.75 15.03 1.86
N THR A 232 8.05 14.83 2.10
CA THR A 232 9.12 15.54 1.39
C THR A 232 9.19 15.20 -0.10
N ILE A 233 8.85 13.95 -0.48
CA ILE A 233 8.78 13.52 -1.89
C ILE A 233 7.54 14.13 -2.55
N ILE A 234 6.39 14.05 -1.90
CA ILE A 234 5.14 14.63 -2.39
C ILE A 234 5.29 16.14 -2.57
N ASN A 235 5.87 16.82 -1.59
CA ASN A 235 6.07 18.28 -1.63
C ASN A 235 7.03 18.73 -2.74
N ARG A 236 8.03 17.93 -3.10
CA ARG A 236 8.99 18.27 -4.17
C ARG A 236 8.45 18.01 -5.57
N THR A 237 7.68 16.95 -5.73
CA THR A 237 7.30 16.45 -7.07
C THR A 237 5.89 16.85 -7.49
N TYR A 238 4.94 16.86 -6.56
CA TYR A 238 3.51 17.05 -6.88
C TYR A 238 2.88 18.28 -6.24
N PHE A 239 3.39 18.71 -5.10
CA PHE A 239 2.86 19.87 -4.37
C PHE A 239 4.02 20.72 -3.85
N PRO A 240 4.28 21.89 -4.43
CA PRO A 240 5.35 22.79 -3.97
C PRO A 240 5.10 23.39 -2.57
N PHE A 241 3.95 23.12 -1.96
CA PHE A 241 3.58 23.62 -0.63
C PHE A 241 3.40 22.44 0.33
N SER A 242 4.00 22.53 1.53
CA SER A 242 3.78 21.56 2.61
C SER A 242 2.29 21.48 2.95
N HIS A 243 1.65 20.33 2.73
CA HIS A 243 0.24 20.15 3.07
C HIS A 243 0.13 19.63 4.52
N PRO A 244 -0.29 20.47 5.50
CA PRO A 244 -0.39 20.08 6.91
C PRO A 244 -1.32 18.87 7.13
N GLY A 245 -2.32 18.68 6.24
CA GLY A 245 -3.34 17.65 6.38
C GLY A 245 -2.81 16.21 6.22
N LEU A 246 -1.81 15.96 5.36
CA LEU A 246 -1.23 14.61 5.22
C LEU A 246 -0.43 14.19 6.45
N ASN A 247 0.33 15.12 7.04
CA ASN A 247 1.04 14.87 8.29
C ASN A 247 0.09 14.64 9.47
N GLN A 248 -1.04 15.37 9.50
CA GLN A 248 -2.09 15.18 10.49
C GLN A 248 -2.81 13.83 10.31
N LEU A 249 -3.11 13.42 9.06
CA LEU A 249 -3.74 12.14 8.78
C LEU A 249 -2.85 10.98 9.23
N ALA A 250 -1.57 11.00 8.89
CA ALA A 250 -0.62 9.98 9.32
C ALA A 250 -0.53 9.91 10.86
N ALA A 251 -0.48 11.08 11.53
CA ALA A 251 -0.46 11.15 12.99
C ALA A 251 -1.77 10.71 13.65
N VAL A 252 -2.90 10.90 12.99
CA VAL A 252 -4.23 10.46 13.47
C VAL A 252 -4.37 8.95 13.31
N VAL A 253 -4.07 8.42 12.12
CA VAL A 253 -4.19 6.98 11.85
C VAL A 253 -3.23 6.15 12.72
N ALA A 254 -2.03 6.66 13.01
CA ALA A 254 -1.07 5.99 13.89
C ALA A 254 -1.54 5.84 15.35
N LYS A 255 -2.61 6.53 15.77
CA LYS A 255 -3.20 6.43 17.10
C LYS A 255 -4.36 5.44 17.19
N TRP A 256 -4.89 5.00 16.05
CA TRP A 256 -6.03 4.08 15.90
C TRP A 256 -5.55 2.68 15.57
#